data_a940ed67d168a5613386685e6a34d4c0
#
_entry.id   a940ed67d168a5613386685e6a34d4c0
#
_cell.length_a   1.000
_cell.length_b   1.000
_cell.length_c   1.000
_cell.angle_alpha   90.00
_cell.angle_beta   90.00
_cell.angle_gamma   90.00
#
_symmetry.space_group_name_H-M   'P 1'
#
loop_
_entity.id
_entity.type
_entity.pdbx_description
1 polymer ?
#
loop_
_entity_poly.entity_id
_entity_poly.type
_entity_poly.pdbx_seq_one_letter_code
_entity_poly.pdbx_strand_id
1 'polypeptide(L)'
;MHPLTTLKLATAFALLATLTVAASQRGKPAGNFESTRTEAISHRVEVTKLPRFLSANNPNRFKPEGFTYSSPPPTAGQYLELRRLAESGDPAAARQLFILLDRCTTAPRRAMMIAPIAEGQEGAPSSTPRSPARDLDALDQTEMELKACENLPSGAIKEAGKWLTRAAEGGDEYSQLLFFSYQHYVVDRSSDVQQAQDQIETFHRESIRYLKGLAESGSTEAMYSLSAAYDLGTSAPRDPSLAYAFRLAAERIEPVRGAQQVLALMEKGLSPEERLRAEREAHEIIRKLRIK
;
A
#
# COMPACT_ATOMS: atom_id res chain seq x y z
N MET A 1 47.09 4.07 -35.41
CA MET A 1 46.37 4.54 -36.62
C MET A 1 45.05 3.82 -36.66
N HIS A 2 43.97 4.41 -36.09
CA HIS A 2 42.57 4.02 -36.36
C HIS A 2 41.65 5.19 -36.06
N PRO A 3 40.67 5.49 -36.89
CA PRO A 3 39.89 6.71 -36.82
C PRO A 3 38.69 6.62 -35.88
N LEU A 4 38.41 7.75 -35.23
CA LEU A 4 37.28 8.11 -34.46
C LEU A 4 35.99 8.14 -35.31
N THR A 5 34.97 7.42 -34.94
CA THR A 5 33.61 7.53 -35.47
C THR A 5 32.75 8.40 -34.54
N THR A 6 32.44 9.57 -35.03
CA THR A 6 31.55 10.56 -34.44
C THR A 6 30.10 10.09 -34.48
N LEU A 7 29.44 10.01 -33.32
CA LEU A 7 27.98 9.79 -33.22
C LEU A 7 27.26 11.13 -33.11
N LYS A 8 26.38 11.42 -34.07
CA LYS A 8 25.59 12.65 -34.17
C LYS A 8 24.41 12.63 -33.18
N LEU A 9 24.30 13.68 -32.37
CA LEU A 9 23.09 14.02 -31.60
C LEU A 9 21.97 14.43 -32.57
N ALA A 10 20.81 13.81 -32.43
CA ALA A 10 19.56 14.25 -33.02
C ALA A 10 18.72 15.02 -31.96
N THR A 11 18.59 16.31 -32.21
CA THR A 11 17.70 17.24 -31.47
C THR A 11 16.26 17.01 -31.89
N ALA A 12 15.38 16.70 -30.95
CA ALA A 12 13.94 16.63 -31.15
C ALA A 12 13.28 17.93 -30.66
N PHE A 13 12.53 18.54 -31.57
CA PHE A 13 11.78 19.77 -31.43
C PHE A 13 10.59 19.64 -30.47
N ALA A 14 10.46 20.61 -29.58
CA ALA A 14 9.24 20.83 -28.80
C ALA A 14 8.28 21.73 -29.59
N LEU A 15 7.07 21.26 -29.87
CA LEU A 15 5.96 22.03 -30.42
C LEU A 15 5.05 22.48 -29.27
N LEU A 16 5.07 23.79 -28.98
CA LEU A 16 4.05 24.46 -28.15
C LEU A 16 2.83 24.75 -29.02
N ALA A 17 1.68 24.18 -28.65
CA ALA A 17 0.39 24.58 -29.17
C ALA A 17 -0.31 25.46 -28.14
N THR A 18 -0.36 26.75 -28.42
CA THR A 18 -1.19 27.75 -27.71
C THR A 18 -2.61 27.71 -28.27
N LEU A 19 -3.59 27.36 -27.45
CA LEU A 19 -5.02 27.47 -27.75
C LEU A 19 -5.58 28.71 -27.06
N THR A 20 -5.89 29.73 -27.87
CA THR A 20 -6.67 30.92 -27.51
C THR A 20 -8.15 30.57 -27.46
N VAL A 21 -8.81 30.78 -26.33
CA VAL A 21 -10.27 30.68 -26.17
C VAL A 21 -10.85 32.07 -26.33
N ALA A 22 -11.62 32.25 -27.39
CA ALA A 22 -12.44 33.45 -27.64
C ALA A 22 -13.77 33.34 -26.87
N ALA A 23 -14.04 34.31 -26.01
CA ALA A 23 -15.31 34.48 -25.34
C ALA A 23 -16.36 35.04 -26.33
N SER A 24 -17.52 34.38 -26.46
CA SER A 24 -18.70 34.93 -27.07
C SER A 24 -19.87 34.89 -26.09
N GLN A 25 -20.23 36.08 -25.59
CA GLN A 25 -21.48 36.30 -24.88
C GLN A 25 -22.59 36.49 -25.90
N ARG A 26 -23.76 35.86 -25.71
CA ARG A 26 -25.09 36.45 -25.91
C ARG A 26 -26.21 35.43 -25.72
N GLY A 27 -27.23 35.84 -24.94
CA GLY A 27 -28.62 35.44 -25.14
C GLY A 27 -29.27 34.64 -24.00
N LYS A 28 -29.89 35.32 -23.02
CA LYS A 28 -31.00 34.76 -22.24
C LYS A 28 -32.24 34.67 -23.11
N PRO A 29 -33.12 33.67 -22.88
CA PRO A 29 -34.42 34.00 -22.33
C PRO A 29 -34.81 33.18 -21.13
N ALA A 30 -35.66 33.81 -20.31
CA ALA A 30 -36.28 33.25 -19.14
C ALA A 30 -37.24 32.11 -19.49
N GLY A 31 -37.07 30.96 -18.89
CA GLY A 31 -38.04 29.89 -18.87
C GLY A 31 -38.23 29.44 -17.44
N ASN A 32 -39.41 29.65 -16.90
CA ASN A 32 -39.87 29.11 -15.61
C ASN A 32 -39.71 27.57 -15.64
N PHE A 33 -38.81 27.03 -14.85
CA PHE A 33 -38.77 25.61 -14.56
C PHE A 33 -39.30 25.44 -13.13
N GLU A 34 -40.48 24.85 -13.03
CA GLU A 34 -41.06 24.35 -11.80
C GLU A 34 -40.06 23.40 -11.16
N SER A 35 -39.65 23.78 -9.95
CA SER A 35 -38.81 22.98 -9.05
C SER A 35 -39.61 21.76 -8.59
N THR A 36 -39.54 20.67 -9.34
CA THR A 36 -39.86 19.34 -8.77
C THR A 36 -38.79 19.01 -7.75
N ARG A 37 -39.17 19.21 -6.51
CA ARG A 37 -38.46 18.85 -5.31
C ARG A 37 -38.27 17.34 -5.32
N THR A 38 -37.14 16.87 -5.90
CA THR A 38 -36.68 15.50 -5.74
C THR A 38 -36.31 15.35 -4.28
N GLU A 39 -37.17 14.70 -3.51
CA GLU A 39 -36.86 14.25 -2.17
C GLU A 39 -35.64 13.32 -2.28
N ALA A 40 -34.47 13.85 -1.99
CA ALA A 40 -33.29 13.07 -1.73
C ALA A 40 -33.62 12.23 -0.49
N ILE A 41 -33.96 10.97 -0.71
CA ILE A 41 -34.05 9.96 0.34
C ILE A 41 -32.62 9.81 0.88
N SER A 42 -32.29 10.69 1.83
CA SER A 42 -31.11 10.57 2.66
C SER A 42 -31.34 9.38 3.58
N HIS A 43 -31.06 8.17 3.09
CA HIS A 43 -30.84 7.04 3.96
C HIS A 43 -29.54 7.30 4.73
N ARG A 44 -29.66 8.13 5.75
CA ARG A 44 -28.69 8.23 6.84
C ARG A 44 -28.74 6.88 7.53
N VAL A 45 -27.88 5.94 7.08
CA VAL A 45 -27.63 4.72 7.83
C VAL A 45 -27.21 5.17 9.22
N GLU A 46 -28.00 4.82 10.22
CA GLU A 46 -27.67 5.09 11.61
C GLU A 46 -26.37 4.36 11.94
N VAL A 47 -25.28 5.08 11.90
CA VAL A 47 -23.91 4.64 12.26
C VAL A 47 -23.85 4.14 13.72
N THR A 48 -24.90 4.44 14.50
CA THR A 48 -25.04 4.09 15.91
C THR A 48 -25.14 2.59 16.23
N LYS A 49 -25.25 1.72 15.22
CA LYS A 49 -25.29 0.25 15.39
C LYS A 49 -24.12 -0.50 14.74
N LEU A 50 -23.06 0.19 14.38
CA LEU A 50 -21.82 -0.49 13.99
C LEU A 50 -21.30 -1.28 15.21
N PRO A 51 -20.88 -2.55 15.00
CA PRO A 51 -20.31 -3.35 16.07
C PRO A 51 -19.15 -2.63 16.75
N ARG A 52 -18.97 -2.83 18.06
CA ARG A 52 -17.89 -2.21 18.86
C ARG A 52 -16.49 -2.44 18.30
N PHE A 53 -16.31 -3.42 17.41
CA PHE A 53 -15.06 -3.72 16.71
C PHE A 53 -14.59 -2.64 15.73
N LEU A 54 -15.52 -1.80 15.26
CA LEU A 54 -15.27 -0.78 14.25
C LEU A 54 -15.08 0.62 14.85
N SER A 55 -14.97 0.71 16.18
CA SER A 55 -14.66 1.95 16.88
C SER A 55 -13.16 2.25 16.80
N ALA A 56 -12.80 3.52 16.65
CA ALA A 56 -11.42 4.02 16.73
C ALA A 56 -10.68 3.62 18.03
N ASN A 57 -11.43 3.20 19.05
CA ASN A 57 -10.93 2.70 20.33
C ASN A 57 -10.93 1.17 20.41
N ASN A 58 -11.11 0.44 19.28
CA ASN A 58 -11.02 -1.01 19.28
C ASN A 58 -9.60 -1.44 19.66
N PRO A 59 -9.39 -2.16 20.78
CA PRO A 59 -8.07 -2.67 21.14
C PRO A 59 -7.54 -3.71 20.15
N ASN A 60 -8.43 -4.30 19.32
CA ASN A 60 -8.08 -5.21 18.24
C ASN A 60 -7.89 -4.49 16.89
N ARG A 61 -7.97 -3.15 16.86
CA ARG A 61 -7.54 -2.40 15.71
C ARG A 61 -6.14 -2.89 15.35
N PHE A 62 -5.95 -3.24 14.09
CA PHE A 62 -4.68 -3.69 13.56
C PHE A 62 -3.58 -2.64 13.86
N LYS A 63 -3.01 -2.75 15.05
CA LYS A 63 -1.74 -2.12 15.37
C LYS A 63 -0.71 -3.19 15.02
N PRO A 64 0.20 -2.95 14.08
CA PRO A 64 1.36 -3.81 13.94
C PRO A 64 2.01 -3.87 15.32
N GLU A 65 1.78 -4.96 16.07
CA GLU A 65 2.39 -5.10 17.37
C GLU A 65 3.89 -5.01 17.21
N GLY A 66 4.43 -3.89 17.69
CA GLY A 66 5.75 -3.91 18.24
C GLY A 66 6.94 -3.82 17.32
N PHE A 67 6.78 -3.50 16.01
CA PHE A 67 7.97 -3.11 15.26
C PHE A 67 8.05 -1.58 15.14
N THR A 68 8.44 -0.95 16.23
CA THR A 68 8.98 0.40 16.15
C THR A 68 10.39 0.31 15.56
N TYR A 69 10.79 1.27 14.74
CA TYR A 69 12.17 1.41 14.26
C TYR A 69 13.20 1.54 15.40
N SER A 70 12.74 1.63 16.65
CA SER A 70 13.53 1.66 17.89
C SER A 70 13.85 0.24 18.45
N SER A 71 13.43 -0.83 17.79
CA SER A 71 13.84 -2.18 18.19
C SER A 71 15.34 -2.35 17.97
N PRO A 72 16.06 -3.02 18.90
CA PRO A 72 17.49 -3.25 18.73
C PRO A 72 17.78 -3.99 17.41
N PRO A 73 18.95 -3.81 16.81
CA PRO A 73 19.32 -4.48 15.59
C PRO A 73 19.27 -6.01 15.78
N PRO A 74 18.92 -6.76 14.72
CA PRO A 74 18.80 -8.22 14.79
C PRO A 74 20.14 -8.88 15.13
N THR A 75 20.13 -9.88 15.99
CA THR A 75 21.30 -10.69 16.29
C THR A 75 21.27 -12.03 15.56
N ALA A 76 22.42 -12.63 15.32
CA ALA A 76 22.50 -13.98 14.72
C ALA A 76 21.75 -15.03 15.57
N GLY A 77 21.82 -14.93 16.91
CA GLY A 77 21.08 -15.81 17.82
C GLY A 77 19.56 -15.65 17.68
N GLN A 78 19.10 -14.43 17.58
CA GLN A 78 17.67 -14.14 17.35
C GLN A 78 17.18 -14.69 16.00
N TYR A 79 17.97 -14.57 14.95
CA TYR A 79 17.67 -15.16 13.65
C TYR A 79 17.51 -16.68 13.75
N LEU A 80 18.44 -17.38 14.40
CA LEU A 80 18.40 -18.83 14.51
C LEU A 80 17.18 -19.32 15.31
N GLU A 81 16.82 -18.62 16.38
CA GLU A 81 15.64 -18.98 17.18
C GLU A 81 14.34 -18.73 16.42
N LEU A 82 14.20 -17.56 15.77
CA LEU A 82 13.04 -17.28 14.94
C LEU A 82 12.90 -18.28 13.79
N ARG A 83 14.03 -18.66 13.17
CA ARG A 83 14.04 -19.66 12.11
C ARG A 83 13.54 -21.01 12.61
N ARG A 84 14.01 -21.46 13.75
CA ARG A 84 13.59 -22.73 14.36
C ARG A 84 12.08 -22.75 14.64
N LEU A 85 11.54 -21.68 15.21
CA LEU A 85 10.10 -21.53 15.47
C LEU A 85 9.29 -21.45 14.17
N ALA A 86 9.72 -20.66 13.20
CA ALA A 86 9.07 -20.57 11.90
C ALA A 86 9.08 -21.90 11.13
N GLU A 87 10.17 -22.67 11.22
CA GLU A 87 10.26 -24.01 10.65
C GLU A 87 9.32 -25.01 11.33
N SER A 88 9.03 -24.83 12.61
CA SER A 88 8.02 -25.63 13.32
C SER A 88 6.57 -25.23 13.06
N GLY A 89 6.34 -24.18 12.22
CA GLY A 89 5.02 -23.77 11.78
C GLY A 89 4.43 -22.57 12.53
N ASP A 90 5.21 -21.87 13.35
CA ASP A 90 4.76 -20.65 14.03
C ASP A 90 4.69 -19.47 13.03
N PRO A 91 3.49 -18.96 12.67
CA PRO A 91 3.34 -17.88 11.71
C PRO A 91 3.84 -16.53 12.25
N ALA A 92 3.77 -16.31 13.56
CA ALA A 92 4.27 -15.08 14.17
C ALA A 92 5.80 -15.02 14.12
N ALA A 93 6.48 -16.15 14.37
CA ALA A 93 7.93 -16.26 14.21
C ALA A 93 8.34 -16.08 12.73
N ALA A 94 7.58 -16.65 11.79
CA ALA A 94 7.83 -16.47 10.36
C ALA A 94 7.68 -15.00 9.94
N ARG A 95 6.66 -14.29 10.44
CA ARG A 95 6.51 -12.84 10.25
C ARG A 95 7.71 -12.06 10.78
N GLN A 96 8.13 -12.33 12.03
CA GLN A 96 9.26 -11.63 12.64
C GLN A 96 10.54 -11.86 11.85
N LEU A 97 10.74 -13.09 11.37
CA LEU A 97 11.88 -13.44 10.55
C LEU A 97 11.86 -12.69 9.20
N PHE A 98 10.70 -12.61 8.54
CA PHE A 98 10.55 -11.79 7.34
C PHE A 98 10.93 -10.33 7.62
N ILE A 99 10.37 -9.71 8.67
CA ILE A 99 10.63 -8.31 9.01
C ILE A 99 12.12 -8.06 9.28
N LEU A 100 12.77 -9.00 9.98
CA LEU A 100 14.21 -8.94 10.25
C LEU A 100 15.01 -8.92 8.94
N LEU A 101 14.69 -9.80 8.01
CA LEU A 101 15.39 -9.92 6.72
C LEU A 101 15.08 -8.75 5.78
N ASP A 102 13.85 -8.22 5.77
CA ASP A 102 13.45 -7.01 5.05
C ASP A 102 14.22 -5.79 5.53
N ARG A 103 14.41 -5.64 6.85
CA ARG A 103 15.28 -4.59 7.42
C ARG A 103 16.69 -4.67 6.87
N CYS A 104 17.26 -5.86 6.81
CA CYS A 104 18.60 -6.07 6.27
C CYS A 104 18.70 -5.76 4.77
N THR A 105 17.63 -6.02 4.00
CA THR A 105 17.57 -5.67 2.58
C THR A 105 17.50 -4.16 2.36
N THR A 106 16.79 -3.45 3.24
CA THR A 106 16.53 -2.01 3.09
C THR A 106 17.58 -1.12 3.77
N ALA A 107 18.33 -1.63 4.75
CA ALA A 107 19.33 -0.87 5.49
C ALA A 107 20.40 -0.19 4.62
N PRO A 108 21.00 -0.82 3.58
CA PRO A 108 21.97 -0.14 2.72
C PRO A 108 21.38 1.07 2.03
N ARG A 109 20.16 0.97 1.52
CA ARG A 109 19.48 2.09 0.85
C ARG A 109 19.16 3.21 1.83
N ARG A 110 18.75 2.88 3.08
CA ARG A 110 18.52 3.89 4.13
C ARG A 110 19.81 4.63 4.47
N ALA A 111 20.93 3.93 4.65
CA ALA A 111 22.23 4.54 4.90
C ALA A 111 22.59 5.55 3.80
N MET A 112 22.46 5.16 2.54
CA MET A 112 22.73 6.05 1.39
C MET A 112 21.83 7.28 1.34
N MET A 113 20.60 7.21 1.86
CA MET A 113 19.67 8.33 1.90
C MET A 113 19.90 9.26 3.10
N ILE A 114 20.40 8.74 4.22
CA ILE A 114 20.59 9.50 5.46
C ILE A 114 21.98 10.16 5.52
N ALA A 115 23.02 9.49 5.04
CA ALA A 115 24.41 9.96 5.13
C ALA A 115 24.63 11.38 4.57
N PRO A 116 24.14 11.75 3.35
CA PRO A 116 24.32 13.12 2.84
C PRO A 116 23.64 14.19 3.70
N ILE A 117 22.56 13.82 4.38
CA ILE A 117 21.79 14.74 5.25
C ILE A 117 22.54 14.96 6.56
N ALA A 118 23.10 13.90 7.14
CA ALA A 118 23.91 13.98 8.36
C ALA A 118 25.22 14.77 8.13
N GLU A 119 25.76 14.73 6.92
CA GLU A 119 26.94 15.52 6.52
C GLU A 119 26.63 16.99 6.19
N GLY A 120 25.39 17.45 6.36
CA GLY A 120 24.99 18.84 6.12
C GLY A 120 24.90 19.25 4.66
N GLN A 121 24.81 18.29 3.74
CA GLN A 121 24.59 18.59 2.32
C GLN A 121 23.13 19.03 2.11
N GLU A 122 22.94 20.34 1.86
CA GLU A 122 21.67 20.95 1.51
C GLU A 122 21.23 20.46 0.12
N GLY A 123 20.27 19.54 0.04
CA GLY A 123 19.88 19.04 -1.29
C GLY A 123 18.48 18.47 -1.44
N ALA A 124 17.71 18.32 -0.35
CA ALA A 124 16.33 17.84 -0.47
C ALA A 124 15.35 18.83 0.14
N PRO A 125 14.36 19.35 -0.59
CA PRO A 125 13.30 20.18 -0.04
C PRO A 125 12.44 19.33 0.90
N SER A 126 12.73 19.43 2.20
CA SER A 126 11.90 18.81 3.24
C SER A 126 10.97 19.88 3.79
N SER A 127 9.67 19.62 3.68
CA SER A 127 8.62 20.48 4.22
C SER A 127 8.52 20.48 5.76
N THR A 128 9.36 19.70 6.44
CA THR A 128 9.40 19.63 7.89
C THR A 128 10.77 20.08 8.42
N PRO A 129 10.81 20.87 9.51
CA PRO A 129 12.07 21.22 10.17
C PRO A 129 12.79 19.94 10.62
N ARG A 130 13.94 19.67 10.07
CA ARG A 130 14.78 18.53 10.46
C ARG A 130 15.62 18.91 11.67
N SER A 131 15.82 17.97 12.58
CA SER A 131 16.74 18.08 13.69
C SER A 131 18.01 17.31 13.34
N PRO A 132 19.18 17.98 13.18
CA PRO A 132 20.45 17.30 12.89
C PRO A 132 20.77 16.16 13.86
N ALA A 133 20.41 16.32 15.13
CA ALA A 133 20.59 15.26 16.13
C ALA A 133 19.79 13.98 15.80
N ARG A 134 18.56 14.11 15.30
CA ARG A 134 17.77 12.94 14.88
C ARG A 134 18.33 12.25 13.66
N ASP A 135 18.92 13.01 12.75
CA ASP A 135 19.50 12.45 11.53
C ASP A 135 20.79 11.68 11.85
N LEU A 136 21.62 12.16 12.80
CA LEU A 136 22.78 11.44 13.31
C LEU A 136 22.37 10.16 14.05
N ASP A 137 21.38 10.23 14.96
CA ASP A 137 20.87 9.04 15.67
C ASP A 137 20.33 7.98 14.69
N ALA A 138 19.66 8.42 13.61
CA ALA A 138 19.16 7.52 12.56
C ALA A 138 20.29 6.89 11.74
N LEU A 139 21.38 7.62 11.51
CA LEU A 139 22.57 7.08 10.83
C LEU A 139 23.27 6.03 11.70
N ASP A 140 23.53 6.35 12.96
CA ASP A 140 24.16 5.42 13.93
C ASP A 140 23.34 4.13 14.06
N GLN A 141 22.02 4.26 14.16
CA GLN A 141 21.11 3.11 14.20
C GLN A 141 21.19 2.28 12.93
N THR A 142 21.26 2.91 11.77
CA THR A 142 21.34 2.21 10.47
C THR A 142 22.69 1.49 10.32
N GLU A 143 23.79 2.07 10.81
CA GLU A 143 25.09 1.42 10.82
C GLU A 143 25.13 0.20 11.75
N MET A 144 24.52 0.29 12.93
CA MET A 144 24.36 -0.87 13.82
C MET A 144 23.55 -1.98 13.17
N GLU A 145 22.49 -1.65 12.42
CA GLU A 145 21.72 -2.62 11.67
C GLU A 145 22.55 -3.29 10.57
N LEU A 146 23.32 -2.53 9.81
CA LEU A 146 24.20 -3.08 8.76
C LEU A 146 25.19 -4.10 9.34
N LYS A 147 25.89 -3.76 10.46
CA LYS A 147 26.78 -4.67 11.14
C LYS A 147 26.09 -5.93 11.65
N ALA A 148 24.87 -5.79 12.15
CA ALA A 148 24.08 -6.95 12.62
C ALA A 148 23.69 -7.86 11.43
N CYS A 149 23.37 -7.29 10.27
CA CYS A 149 23.01 -8.02 9.07
C CYS A 149 24.20 -8.78 8.44
N GLU A 150 25.42 -8.26 8.58
CA GLU A 150 26.64 -8.96 8.14
C GLU A 150 26.87 -10.29 8.87
N ASN A 151 26.36 -10.40 10.10
CA ASN A 151 26.48 -11.62 10.92
C ASN A 151 25.40 -12.67 10.61
N LEU A 152 24.48 -12.42 9.68
CA LEU A 152 23.50 -13.40 9.26
C LEU A 152 24.14 -14.48 8.36
N PRO A 153 23.60 -15.72 8.38
CA PRO A 153 24.07 -16.77 7.49
C PRO A 153 23.99 -16.36 6.03
N SER A 154 24.96 -16.81 5.25
CA SER A 154 25.00 -16.54 3.78
C SER A 154 23.68 -16.99 3.14
N GLY A 155 23.07 -16.10 2.36
CA GLY A 155 21.81 -16.36 1.66
C GLY A 155 20.54 -16.17 2.49
N ALA A 156 20.64 -15.90 3.80
CA ALA A 156 19.47 -15.71 4.67
C ALA A 156 18.50 -14.65 4.12
N ILE A 157 19.03 -13.52 3.66
CA ILE A 157 18.22 -12.41 3.11
C ILE A 157 17.36 -12.85 1.91
N LYS A 158 17.86 -13.77 1.08
CA LYS A 158 17.11 -14.30 -0.07
C LYS A 158 15.89 -15.13 0.34
N GLU A 159 15.84 -15.62 1.57
CA GLU A 159 14.72 -16.39 2.09
C GLU A 159 13.55 -15.51 2.59
N ALA A 160 13.67 -14.18 2.57
CA ALA A 160 12.65 -13.28 3.12
C ALA A 160 11.24 -13.58 2.57
N GLY A 161 11.10 -13.74 1.25
CA GLY A 161 9.82 -14.06 0.62
C GLY A 161 9.21 -15.38 1.08
N LYS A 162 10.04 -16.41 1.31
CA LYS A 162 9.59 -17.70 1.85
C LYS A 162 8.95 -17.54 3.23
N TRP A 163 9.53 -16.70 4.08
CA TRP A 163 9.00 -16.49 5.42
C TRP A 163 7.72 -15.64 5.43
N LEU A 164 7.64 -14.64 4.56
CA LEU A 164 6.40 -13.88 4.35
C LEU A 164 5.27 -14.80 3.88
N THR A 165 5.53 -15.64 2.89
CA THR A 165 4.55 -16.61 2.37
C THR A 165 4.09 -17.56 3.47
N ARG A 166 5.02 -18.16 4.24
CA ARG A 166 4.68 -19.06 5.33
C ARG A 166 3.82 -18.41 6.42
N ALA A 167 4.14 -17.16 6.78
CA ALA A 167 3.36 -16.43 7.77
C ALA A 167 1.95 -16.14 7.26
N ALA A 168 1.81 -15.70 6.02
CA ALA A 168 0.51 -15.41 5.40
C ALA A 168 -0.35 -16.69 5.26
N GLU A 169 0.24 -17.80 4.81
CA GLU A 169 -0.40 -19.12 4.72
C GLU A 169 -0.80 -19.65 6.10
N GLY A 170 0.02 -19.40 7.12
CA GLY A 170 -0.25 -19.74 8.52
C GLY A 170 -1.35 -18.88 9.16
N GLY A 171 -1.94 -17.92 8.44
CA GLY A 171 -3.06 -17.10 8.90
C GLY A 171 -2.63 -15.84 9.67
N ASP A 172 -1.35 -15.47 9.63
CA ASP A 172 -0.92 -14.19 10.21
C ASP A 172 -1.48 -13.02 9.42
N GLU A 173 -2.43 -12.30 10.01
CA GLU A 173 -3.20 -11.23 9.35
C GLU A 173 -2.27 -10.09 8.85
N TYR A 174 -1.21 -9.80 9.59
CA TYR A 174 -0.25 -8.76 9.18
C TYR A 174 0.54 -9.18 7.94
N SER A 175 1.01 -10.41 7.91
CA SER A 175 1.72 -10.94 6.76
C SER A 175 0.80 -11.05 5.54
N GLN A 176 -0.48 -11.39 5.72
CA GLN A 176 -1.48 -11.38 4.67
C GLN A 176 -1.68 -9.97 4.09
N LEU A 177 -1.72 -8.93 4.94
CA LEU A 177 -1.82 -7.54 4.50
C LEU A 177 -0.56 -7.08 3.77
N LEU A 178 0.63 -7.42 4.29
CA LEU A 178 1.91 -7.07 3.68
C LEU A 178 2.13 -7.79 2.35
N PHE A 179 1.66 -9.01 2.20
CA PHE A 179 1.93 -9.87 1.05
C PHE A 179 1.68 -9.14 -0.28
N PHE A 180 0.57 -8.42 -0.40
CA PHE A 180 0.22 -7.64 -1.58
C PHE A 180 1.31 -6.65 -2.05
N SER A 181 2.07 -6.06 -1.13
CA SER A 181 3.08 -5.03 -1.42
C SER A 181 4.48 -5.60 -1.71
N TYR A 182 4.70 -6.89 -1.43
CA TYR A 182 6.04 -7.48 -1.40
C TYR A 182 6.27 -8.53 -2.50
N GLN A 183 5.68 -8.32 -3.70
CA GLN A 183 5.84 -9.20 -4.87
C GLN A 183 7.31 -9.52 -5.17
N HIS A 184 8.20 -8.54 -5.04
CA HIS A 184 9.62 -8.68 -5.37
C HIS A 184 10.40 -9.65 -4.47
N TYR A 185 9.84 -10.04 -3.32
CA TYR A 185 10.39 -11.09 -2.47
C TYR A 185 9.81 -12.46 -2.79
N VAL A 186 8.55 -12.52 -3.24
CA VAL A 186 7.81 -13.76 -3.42
C VAL A 186 8.02 -14.36 -4.82
N VAL A 187 8.17 -13.49 -5.83
CA VAL A 187 8.35 -13.91 -7.23
C VAL A 187 9.83 -13.97 -7.58
N ASP A 188 10.31 -15.15 -7.93
CA ASP A 188 11.67 -15.34 -8.44
C ASP A 188 11.75 -14.96 -9.92
N ARG A 189 12.30 -13.78 -10.18
CA ARG A 189 12.52 -13.26 -11.54
C ARG A 189 13.71 -13.86 -12.25
N SER A 190 14.52 -14.70 -11.58
CA SER A 190 15.65 -15.40 -12.18
C SER A 190 15.25 -16.75 -12.80
N SER A 191 14.00 -17.20 -12.56
CA SER A 191 13.43 -18.38 -13.19
C SER A 191 13.15 -18.13 -14.68
N ASP A 192 12.82 -19.20 -15.43
CA ASP A 192 12.41 -19.01 -16.82
C ASP A 192 11.11 -18.17 -16.91
N VAL A 193 10.85 -17.58 -18.09
CA VAL A 193 9.77 -16.61 -18.30
C VAL A 193 8.39 -17.21 -17.94
N GLN A 194 8.15 -18.47 -18.29
CA GLN A 194 6.86 -19.12 -18.02
C GLN A 194 6.68 -19.34 -16.51
N GLN A 195 7.70 -19.84 -15.84
CA GLN A 195 7.67 -20.04 -14.39
C GLN A 195 7.50 -18.74 -13.63
N ALA A 196 8.19 -17.66 -14.07
CA ALA A 196 8.01 -16.34 -13.48
C ALA A 196 6.58 -15.82 -13.66
N GLN A 197 5.97 -16.03 -14.83
CA GLN A 197 4.59 -15.65 -15.10
C GLN A 197 3.61 -16.40 -14.20
N ASP A 198 3.76 -17.73 -14.07
CA ASP A 198 2.91 -18.57 -13.22
C ASP A 198 3.01 -18.14 -11.72
N GLN A 199 4.21 -17.77 -11.28
CA GLN A 199 4.42 -17.21 -9.93
C GLN A 199 3.72 -15.87 -9.75
N ILE A 200 3.78 -14.97 -10.73
CA ILE A 200 3.10 -13.67 -10.70
C ILE A 200 1.59 -13.86 -10.61
N GLU A 201 1.02 -14.73 -11.42
CA GLU A 201 -0.43 -15.00 -11.40
C GLU A 201 -0.87 -15.61 -10.07
N THR A 202 -0.09 -16.53 -9.54
CA THR A 202 -0.33 -17.10 -8.21
C THR A 202 -0.24 -16.05 -7.12
N PHE A 203 0.80 -15.21 -7.15
CA PHE A 203 0.96 -14.10 -6.21
C PHE A 203 -0.25 -13.15 -6.24
N HIS A 204 -0.71 -12.75 -7.43
CA HIS A 204 -1.86 -11.86 -7.57
C HIS A 204 -3.15 -12.48 -7.02
N ARG A 205 -3.39 -13.76 -7.34
CA ARG A 205 -4.57 -14.49 -6.85
C ARG A 205 -4.56 -14.59 -5.32
N GLU A 206 -3.44 -14.98 -4.73
CA GLU A 206 -3.31 -15.10 -3.28
C GLU A 206 -3.40 -13.74 -2.57
N SER A 207 -2.78 -12.70 -3.13
CA SER A 207 -2.88 -11.33 -2.60
C SER A 207 -4.32 -10.87 -2.48
N ILE A 208 -5.11 -11.03 -3.55
CA ILE A 208 -6.54 -10.65 -3.54
C ILE A 208 -7.34 -11.54 -2.58
N ARG A 209 -7.03 -12.84 -2.50
CA ARG A 209 -7.68 -13.76 -1.57
C ARG A 209 -7.46 -13.35 -0.11
N TYR A 210 -6.21 -13.04 0.28
CA TYR A 210 -5.88 -12.58 1.62
C TYR A 210 -6.57 -11.26 1.95
N LEU A 211 -6.46 -10.26 1.07
CA LEU A 211 -7.08 -8.96 1.27
C LEU A 211 -8.61 -9.05 1.41
N LYS A 212 -9.27 -9.91 0.63
CA LYS A 212 -10.72 -10.15 0.76
C LYS A 212 -11.07 -10.76 2.11
N GLY A 213 -10.33 -11.76 2.55
CA GLY A 213 -10.54 -12.37 3.87
C GLY A 213 -10.39 -11.38 5.02
N LEU A 214 -9.36 -10.53 4.97
CA LEU A 214 -9.14 -9.46 5.93
C LEU A 214 -10.23 -8.37 5.87
N ALA A 215 -10.66 -7.98 4.67
CA ALA A 215 -11.76 -7.03 4.50
C ALA A 215 -13.08 -7.58 5.08
N GLU A 216 -13.36 -8.87 4.88
CA GLU A 216 -14.51 -9.57 5.47
C GLU A 216 -14.43 -9.68 7.01
N SER A 217 -13.23 -9.61 7.59
CA SER A 217 -13.02 -9.52 9.04
C SER A 217 -13.07 -8.07 9.56
N GLY A 218 -13.19 -7.07 8.68
CA GLY A 218 -13.36 -5.66 9.03
C GLY A 218 -12.09 -4.82 8.92
N SER A 219 -10.99 -5.33 8.34
CA SER A 219 -9.77 -4.55 8.14
C SER A 219 -9.98 -3.45 7.09
N THR A 220 -9.96 -2.20 7.53
CA THR A 220 -10.03 -1.02 6.66
C THR A 220 -8.79 -0.89 5.80
N GLU A 221 -7.62 -1.29 6.29
CA GLU A 221 -6.36 -1.33 5.55
C GLU A 221 -6.43 -2.29 4.36
N ALA A 222 -7.04 -3.46 4.55
CA ALA A 222 -7.27 -4.40 3.46
C ALA A 222 -8.27 -3.86 2.43
N MET A 223 -9.30 -3.15 2.86
CA MET A 223 -10.23 -2.47 1.95
C MET A 223 -9.54 -1.38 1.13
N TYR A 224 -8.66 -0.58 1.73
CA TYR A 224 -7.85 0.39 1.00
C TYR A 224 -6.92 -0.28 -0.02
N SER A 225 -6.29 -1.40 0.35
CA SER A 225 -5.43 -2.17 -0.55
C SER A 225 -6.22 -2.78 -1.71
N LEU A 226 -7.42 -3.29 -1.46
CA LEU A 226 -8.34 -3.77 -2.52
C LEU A 226 -8.79 -2.62 -3.43
N SER A 227 -9.11 -1.47 -2.86
CA SER A 227 -9.43 -0.26 -3.64
C SER A 227 -8.29 0.08 -4.60
N ALA A 228 -7.05 0.13 -4.12
CA ALA A 228 -5.89 0.39 -4.96
C ALA A 228 -5.66 -0.70 -6.03
N ALA A 229 -5.80 -1.98 -5.67
CA ALA A 229 -5.65 -3.09 -6.59
C ALA A 229 -6.61 -3.02 -7.77
N TYR A 230 -7.89 -2.72 -7.51
CA TYR A 230 -8.92 -2.58 -8.55
C TYR A 230 -8.82 -1.28 -9.33
N ASP A 231 -8.38 -0.17 -8.72
CA ASP A 231 -8.20 1.11 -9.43
C ASP A 231 -7.05 1.04 -10.42
N LEU A 232 -5.91 0.51 -9.98
CA LEU A 232 -4.69 0.40 -10.77
C LEU A 232 -4.69 -0.80 -11.74
N GLY A 233 -5.47 -1.83 -11.48
CA GLY A 233 -5.46 -3.06 -12.26
C GLY A 233 -4.17 -3.87 -12.09
N THR A 234 -3.51 -3.78 -10.94
CA THR A 234 -2.17 -4.40 -10.73
C THR A 234 -2.25 -5.87 -10.36
N SER A 235 -3.15 -6.24 -9.44
CA SER A 235 -3.29 -7.63 -8.96
C SER A 235 -4.67 -8.23 -9.26
N ALA A 236 -5.55 -7.45 -9.86
CA ALA A 236 -6.87 -7.84 -10.35
C ALA A 236 -7.19 -7.03 -11.59
N PRO A 237 -8.09 -7.48 -12.46
CA PRO A 237 -8.60 -6.66 -13.57
C PRO A 237 -9.13 -5.32 -13.03
N ARG A 238 -8.83 -4.23 -13.73
CA ARG A 238 -9.26 -2.89 -13.34
C ARG A 238 -10.79 -2.82 -13.26
N ASP A 239 -11.31 -2.41 -12.11
CA ASP A 239 -12.74 -2.12 -11.87
C ASP A 239 -12.89 -0.88 -10.99
N PRO A 240 -13.01 0.31 -11.59
CA PRO A 240 -13.13 1.57 -10.85
C PRO A 240 -14.36 1.62 -9.93
N SER A 241 -15.45 0.96 -10.29
CA SER A 241 -16.66 0.88 -9.47
C SER A 241 -16.41 0.08 -8.20
N LEU A 242 -15.76 -1.08 -8.31
CA LEU A 242 -15.40 -1.91 -7.18
C LEU A 242 -14.31 -1.26 -6.31
N ALA A 243 -13.34 -0.57 -6.94
CA ALA A 243 -12.35 0.24 -6.24
C ALA A 243 -13.00 1.31 -5.36
N TYR A 244 -13.95 2.05 -5.92
CA TYR A 244 -14.73 3.05 -5.17
C TYR A 244 -15.56 2.41 -4.05
N ALA A 245 -16.17 1.24 -4.28
CA ALA A 245 -16.96 0.53 -3.29
C ALA A 245 -16.13 0.16 -2.04
N PHE A 246 -14.95 -0.42 -2.23
CA PHE A 246 -14.05 -0.74 -1.11
C PHE A 246 -13.58 0.50 -0.36
N ARG A 247 -13.23 1.57 -1.10
CA ARG A 247 -12.85 2.84 -0.48
C ARG A 247 -13.98 3.42 0.35
N LEU A 248 -15.18 3.47 -0.20
CA LEU A 248 -16.37 3.98 0.47
C LEU A 248 -16.73 3.15 1.70
N ALA A 249 -16.61 1.83 1.63
CA ALA A 249 -16.84 0.95 2.77
C ALA A 249 -15.85 1.24 3.90
N ALA A 250 -14.55 1.34 3.59
CA ALA A 250 -13.52 1.67 4.57
C ALA A 250 -13.79 3.00 5.27
N GLU A 251 -14.12 4.04 4.50
CA GLU A 251 -14.41 5.38 5.04
C GLU A 251 -15.70 5.44 5.89
N ARG A 252 -16.68 4.59 5.59
CA ARG A 252 -17.88 4.48 6.43
C ARG A 252 -17.63 3.76 7.74
N ILE A 253 -16.66 2.85 7.77
CA ILE A 253 -16.25 2.12 8.97
C ILE A 253 -15.34 2.99 9.82
N GLU A 254 -14.32 3.58 9.22
CA GLU A 254 -13.30 4.38 9.89
C GLU A 254 -12.97 5.62 9.05
N PRO A 255 -13.66 6.75 9.31
CA PRO A 255 -13.43 7.99 8.57
C PRO A 255 -12.01 8.52 8.76
N VAL A 256 -11.30 8.77 7.67
CA VAL A 256 -9.95 9.35 7.68
C VAL A 256 -10.00 10.80 7.19
N ARG A 257 -9.20 11.67 7.83
CA ARG A 257 -9.13 13.07 7.45
C ARG A 257 -8.66 13.23 6.00
N GLY A 258 -9.44 13.95 5.18
CA GLY A 258 -9.10 14.18 3.77
C GLY A 258 -9.61 13.11 2.80
N ALA A 259 -10.16 12.01 3.28
CA ALA A 259 -10.69 10.93 2.45
C ALA A 259 -11.81 11.35 1.52
N GLN A 260 -12.63 12.34 1.92
CA GLN A 260 -13.71 12.88 1.10
C GLN A 260 -13.22 13.45 -0.24
N GLN A 261 -12.02 14.03 -0.27
CA GLN A 261 -11.42 14.55 -1.49
C GLN A 261 -11.06 13.41 -2.47
N VAL A 262 -10.53 12.31 -1.92
CA VAL A 262 -10.19 11.12 -2.73
C VAL A 262 -11.46 10.46 -3.27
N LEU A 263 -12.48 10.29 -2.42
CA LEU A 263 -13.77 9.75 -2.85
C LEU A 263 -14.40 10.60 -3.94
N ALA A 264 -14.38 11.93 -3.81
CA ALA A 264 -14.92 12.83 -4.82
C ALA A 264 -14.16 12.76 -6.16
N LEU A 265 -12.84 12.51 -6.12
CA LEU A 265 -12.04 12.29 -7.33
C LEU A 265 -12.39 10.97 -8.01
N MET A 266 -12.49 9.88 -7.26
CA MET A 266 -12.89 8.57 -7.79
C MET A 266 -14.31 8.60 -8.37
N GLU A 267 -15.24 9.26 -7.67
CA GLU A 267 -16.64 9.40 -8.09
C GLU A 267 -16.78 10.11 -9.46
N LYS A 268 -15.95 11.13 -9.73
CA LYS A 268 -15.96 11.85 -11.02
C LYS A 268 -15.61 10.95 -12.22
N GLY A 269 -14.89 9.86 -11.97
CA GLY A 269 -14.52 8.89 -12.99
C GLY A 269 -15.58 7.83 -13.27
N LEU A 270 -16.71 7.84 -12.54
CA LEU A 270 -17.77 6.84 -12.64
C LEU A 270 -19.02 7.40 -13.34
N SER A 271 -19.65 6.59 -14.16
CA SER A 271 -21.01 6.87 -14.64
C SER A 271 -22.02 6.78 -13.48
N PRO A 272 -23.22 7.37 -13.62
CA PRO A 272 -24.27 7.26 -12.60
C PRO A 272 -24.62 5.81 -12.21
N GLU A 273 -24.63 4.90 -13.20
CA GLU A 273 -24.93 3.49 -12.96
C GLU A 273 -23.79 2.80 -12.20
N GLU A 274 -22.54 3.07 -12.57
CA GLU A 274 -21.36 2.53 -11.87
C GLU A 274 -21.30 3.02 -10.41
N ARG A 275 -21.62 4.29 -10.17
CA ARG A 275 -21.71 4.84 -8.82
C ARG A 275 -22.78 4.14 -8.00
N LEU A 276 -23.98 3.96 -8.54
CA LEU A 276 -25.06 3.26 -7.85
C LEU A 276 -24.71 1.80 -7.57
N ARG A 277 -24.01 1.13 -8.49
CA ARG A 277 -23.46 -0.21 -8.28
C ARG A 277 -22.47 -0.21 -7.12
N ALA A 278 -21.54 0.72 -7.12
CA ALA A 278 -20.50 0.83 -6.08
C ALA A 278 -21.09 1.11 -4.69
N GLU A 279 -22.12 1.94 -4.60
CA GLU A 279 -22.81 2.21 -3.32
C GLU A 279 -23.49 0.96 -2.78
N ARG A 280 -24.12 0.16 -3.63
CA ARG A 280 -24.70 -1.14 -3.24
C ARG A 280 -23.62 -2.12 -2.76
N GLU A 281 -22.51 -2.23 -3.51
CA GLU A 281 -21.38 -3.09 -3.13
C GLU A 281 -20.76 -2.65 -1.81
N ALA A 282 -20.57 -1.36 -1.57
CA ALA A 282 -20.08 -0.85 -0.29
C ALA A 282 -21.01 -1.23 0.88
N HIS A 283 -22.32 -1.17 0.65
CA HIS A 283 -23.31 -1.62 1.64
C HIS A 283 -23.19 -3.12 1.93
N GLU A 284 -23.04 -3.94 0.87
CA GLU A 284 -22.87 -5.38 1.00
C GLU A 284 -21.57 -5.76 1.69
N ILE A 285 -20.47 -5.06 1.42
CA ILE A 285 -19.19 -5.26 2.11
C ILE A 285 -19.39 -5.03 3.62
N ILE A 286 -19.99 -3.91 4.01
CA ILE A 286 -20.23 -3.58 5.41
C ILE A 286 -21.19 -4.60 6.06
N ARG A 287 -22.24 -5.02 5.37
CA ARG A 287 -23.22 -5.99 5.87
C ARG A 287 -22.60 -7.37 6.15
N LYS A 288 -21.60 -7.76 5.34
CA LYS A 288 -20.92 -9.06 5.48
C LYS A 288 -19.84 -9.08 6.55
N LEU A 289 -19.56 -7.95 7.22
CA LEU A 289 -18.56 -7.92 8.28
C LEU A 289 -18.91 -8.95 9.36
N ARG A 290 -17.98 -9.83 9.62
CA ARG A 290 -18.11 -10.84 10.67
C ARG A 290 -17.87 -10.16 12.01
N ILE A 291 -18.85 -10.23 12.87
CA ILE A 291 -18.69 -9.88 14.29
C ILE A 291 -18.11 -11.13 14.94
N LYS A 292 -16.82 -11.07 15.25
CA LYS A 292 -16.16 -12.10 16.06
C LYS A 292 -16.49 -11.91 17.52
#